data_dadc02e3c22b612814e168c97680a2f7
#
_entry.id   dadc02e3c22b612814e168c97680a2f7
#
_cell.length_a   1.000
_cell.length_b   1.000
_cell.length_c   1.000
_cell.angle_alpha   90.00
_cell.angle_beta   90.00
_cell.angle_gamma   90.00
#
_symmetry.space_group_name_H-M   'P 1'
#
loop_
_entity.id
_entity.type
_entity.pdbx_description
1 polymer ?
#
loop_
_entity_poly.entity_id
_entity_poly.type
_entity_poly.pdbx_seq_one_letter_code
_entity_poly.pdbx_strand_id
1 'polypeptide(L)'
;LAAAGYGPRIGTGSPHRKGAISREEGDRIVAEAMELVGLDPALATRGIDDLSGGQMRRVALAGLLSSHPSVLILDEPMAGLDAASRDLLISVLDERRRAGLSILVISHDLEGIDSLCDSHGRLAEGVLS
;
A
#
# COMPACT_ATOMS: atom_id res chain seq x y z
N LEU A 1 3.43 24.88 -5.39
CA LEU A 1 4.32 23.75 -5.73
C LEU A 1 3.56 22.81 -6.65
N ALA A 2 4.03 22.69 -7.89
CA ALA A 2 3.39 21.90 -8.92
C ALA A 2 3.51 20.41 -8.56
N ALA A 3 2.36 19.71 -8.53
CA ALA A 3 2.33 18.26 -8.49
C ALA A 3 2.93 17.74 -9.80
N ALA A 4 4.18 17.29 -9.74
CA ALA A 4 4.76 16.53 -10.83
C ALA A 4 3.98 15.22 -10.94
N GLY A 5 3.30 15.01 -12.07
CA GLY A 5 2.60 13.79 -12.37
C GLY A 5 3.56 12.61 -12.34
N TYR A 6 3.49 11.84 -11.27
CA TYR A 6 4.16 10.56 -11.15
C TYR A 6 3.29 9.51 -11.83
N GLY A 7 3.38 9.45 -13.15
CA GLY A 7 2.94 8.26 -13.86
C GLY A 7 3.96 7.15 -13.63
N PRO A 8 3.55 5.89 -13.43
CA PRO A 8 4.49 4.81 -13.24
C PRO A 8 5.36 4.68 -14.49
N ARG A 9 6.63 5.09 -14.42
CA ARG A 9 7.62 4.68 -15.39
C ARG A 9 7.87 3.20 -15.13
N ILE A 10 7.26 2.37 -15.94
CA ILE A 10 7.56 0.94 -16.00
C ILE A 10 9.01 0.84 -16.51
N GLY A 11 9.94 0.69 -15.55
CA GLY A 11 11.32 0.35 -15.89
C GLY A 11 11.32 -1.02 -16.59
N THR A 12 11.86 -1.07 -17.79
CA THR A 12 12.07 -2.27 -18.59
C THR A 12 13.07 -3.18 -17.88
N GLY A 13 12.61 -4.12 -17.06
CA GLY A 13 13.51 -5.02 -16.33
C GLY A 13 12.88 -6.14 -15.52
N SER A 14 11.56 -6.29 -15.52
CA SER A 14 10.92 -7.51 -15.00
C SER A 14 10.74 -8.53 -16.11
N PRO A 15 10.86 -9.85 -15.85
CA PRO A 15 10.49 -10.85 -16.83
C PRO A 15 8.97 -10.73 -17.05
N HIS A 16 8.60 -10.01 -18.09
CA HIS A 16 7.23 -9.87 -18.50
C HIS A 16 6.67 -11.25 -18.76
N ARG A 17 5.68 -11.67 -18.01
CA ARG A 17 4.73 -12.67 -18.44
C ARG A 17 4.22 -12.23 -19.81
N LYS A 18 4.75 -12.82 -20.86
CA LYS A 18 4.25 -12.67 -22.23
C LYS A 18 2.90 -13.40 -22.30
N GLY A 19 1.84 -12.69 -22.02
CA GLY A 19 0.48 -13.17 -22.14
C GLY A 19 -0.45 -12.20 -21.40
N ALA A 20 -1.53 -11.75 -22.05
CA ALA A 20 -2.59 -11.05 -21.35
C ALA A 20 -3.21 -12.02 -20.33
N ILE A 21 -3.33 -11.59 -19.06
CA ILE A 21 -4.07 -12.34 -18.05
C ILE A 21 -5.53 -12.45 -18.51
N SER A 22 -6.17 -13.59 -18.28
CA SER A 22 -7.59 -13.73 -18.55
C SER A 22 -8.38 -12.82 -17.61
N ARG A 23 -9.62 -12.48 -18.00
CA ARG A 23 -10.50 -11.68 -17.14
C ARG A 23 -10.72 -12.35 -15.79
N GLU A 24 -10.92 -13.65 -15.76
CA GLU A 24 -11.11 -14.46 -14.55
C GLU A 24 -9.86 -14.42 -13.63
N GLU A 25 -8.66 -14.50 -14.22
CA GLU A 25 -7.41 -14.37 -13.48
C GLU A 25 -7.23 -12.95 -12.92
N GLY A 26 -7.61 -11.93 -13.68
CA GLY A 26 -7.62 -10.53 -13.23
C GLY A 26 -8.59 -10.31 -12.07
N ASP A 27 -9.81 -10.80 -12.18
CA ASP A 27 -10.85 -10.68 -11.14
C ASP A 27 -10.41 -11.38 -9.85
N ARG A 28 -9.75 -12.54 -9.95
CA ARG A 28 -9.19 -13.24 -8.79
C ARG A 28 -8.08 -12.44 -8.11
N ILE A 29 -7.14 -11.91 -8.87
CA ILE A 29 -6.04 -11.08 -8.33
C ILE A 29 -6.61 -9.87 -7.58
N VAL A 30 -7.62 -9.22 -8.14
CA VAL A 30 -8.29 -8.08 -7.50
C VAL A 30 -8.97 -8.50 -6.21
N ALA A 31 -9.72 -9.61 -6.22
CA ALA A 31 -10.41 -10.12 -5.04
C ALA A 31 -9.42 -10.45 -3.91
N GLU A 32 -8.35 -11.19 -4.20
CA GLU A 32 -7.30 -11.53 -3.24
C GLU A 32 -6.62 -10.27 -2.66
N ALA A 33 -6.35 -9.26 -3.50
CA ALA A 33 -5.76 -8.01 -3.06
C ALA A 33 -6.72 -7.19 -2.17
N MET A 34 -8.01 -7.21 -2.45
CA MET A 34 -9.02 -6.53 -1.64
C MET A 34 -9.20 -7.19 -0.28
N GLU A 35 -9.27 -8.53 -0.23
CA GLU A 35 -9.35 -9.31 1.01
C GLU A 35 -8.15 -9.06 1.91
N LEU A 36 -6.93 -8.98 1.33
CA LEU A 36 -5.70 -8.69 2.05
C LEU A 36 -5.80 -7.40 2.87
N VAL A 37 -6.46 -6.38 2.35
CA VAL A 37 -6.63 -5.09 3.01
C VAL A 37 -7.99 -4.97 3.72
N GLY A 38 -8.70 -6.08 3.93
CA GLY A 38 -9.96 -6.13 4.65
C GLY A 38 -11.10 -5.40 3.96
N LEU A 39 -11.12 -5.43 2.62
CA LEU A 39 -12.20 -4.90 1.82
C LEU A 39 -13.02 -6.03 1.20
N ASP A 40 -14.35 -5.83 1.15
CA ASP A 40 -15.23 -6.73 0.40
C ASP A 40 -14.90 -6.66 -1.09
N PRO A 41 -14.56 -7.79 -1.75
CA PRO A 41 -14.31 -7.83 -3.19
C PRO A 41 -15.44 -7.24 -4.05
N ALA A 42 -16.68 -7.25 -3.56
CA ALA A 42 -17.81 -6.62 -4.24
C ALA A 42 -17.63 -5.10 -4.44
N LEU A 43 -16.77 -4.45 -3.65
CA LEU A 43 -16.44 -3.04 -3.83
C LEU A 43 -15.63 -2.77 -5.11
N ALA A 44 -14.98 -3.79 -5.69
CA ALA A 44 -14.21 -3.64 -6.93
C ALA A 44 -15.07 -3.20 -8.14
N THR A 45 -16.38 -3.44 -8.07
CA THR A 45 -17.33 -3.04 -9.13
C THR A 45 -17.93 -1.66 -8.91
N ARG A 46 -17.68 -1.02 -7.76
CA ARG A 46 -18.18 0.33 -7.46
C ARG A 46 -17.30 1.40 -8.09
N GLY A 47 -17.91 2.56 -8.36
CA GLY A 47 -17.16 3.76 -8.73
C GLY A 47 -16.26 4.22 -7.57
N ILE A 48 -15.12 4.83 -7.90
CA ILE A 48 -14.19 5.34 -6.88
C ILE A 48 -14.84 6.41 -6.00
N ASP A 49 -15.80 7.15 -6.53
CA ASP A 49 -16.53 8.20 -5.83
C ASP A 49 -17.52 7.64 -4.77
N ASP A 50 -17.85 6.35 -4.85
CA ASP A 50 -18.70 5.65 -3.90
C ASP A 50 -17.93 5.08 -2.71
N LEU A 51 -16.60 5.22 -2.70
CA LEU A 51 -15.74 4.72 -1.64
C LEU A 51 -15.49 5.78 -0.56
N SER A 52 -15.49 5.34 0.71
CA SER A 52 -14.99 6.20 1.78
C SER A 52 -13.49 6.48 1.62
N GLY A 53 -12.99 7.57 2.23
CA GLY A 53 -11.55 7.89 2.18
C GLY A 53 -10.66 6.75 2.69
N GLY A 54 -11.08 6.04 3.74
CA GLY A 54 -10.37 4.87 4.26
C GLY A 54 -10.42 3.66 3.29
N GLN A 55 -11.56 3.43 2.64
CA GLN A 55 -11.67 2.39 1.62
C GLN A 55 -10.79 2.71 0.42
N MET A 56 -10.78 3.96 -0.04
CA MET A 56 -9.94 4.40 -1.16
C MET A 56 -8.44 4.18 -0.88
N ARG A 57 -7.97 4.50 0.33
CA ARG A 57 -6.57 4.26 0.73
C ARG A 57 -6.24 2.77 0.75
N ARG A 58 -7.13 1.94 1.27
CA ARG A 58 -6.94 0.48 1.28
C ARG A 58 -6.94 -0.11 -0.13
N VAL A 59 -7.78 0.37 -1.03
CA VAL A 59 -7.75 -0.01 -2.45
C VAL A 59 -6.42 0.36 -3.10
N ALA A 60 -5.90 1.57 -2.83
CA ALA A 60 -4.60 1.97 -3.33
C ALA A 60 -3.47 1.06 -2.82
N LEU A 61 -3.49 0.72 -1.52
CA LEU A 61 -2.52 -0.21 -0.92
C LEU A 61 -2.63 -1.61 -1.55
N ALA A 62 -3.85 -2.14 -1.73
CA ALA A 62 -4.08 -3.41 -2.40
C ALA A 62 -3.45 -3.44 -3.80
N GLY A 63 -3.67 -2.38 -4.58
CA GLY A 63 -3.07 -2.24 -5.92
C GLY A 63 -1.54 -2.19 -5.89
N LEU A 64 -0.95 -1.52 -4.90
CA LEU A 64 0.52 -1.50 -4.74
C LEU A 64 1.06 -2.90 -4.37
N LEU A 65 0.43 -3.57 -3.43
CA LEU A 65 0.88 -4.89 -2.96
C LEU A 65 0.69 -6.00 -3.99
N SER A 66 -0.34 -5.91 -4.84
CA SER A 66 -0.59 -6.87 -5.93
C SER A 66 0.51 -6.89 -6.99
N SER A 67 1.31 -5.81 -7.09
CA SER A 67 2.47 -5.75 -7.99
C SER A 67 3.72 -6.47 -7.44
N HIS A 68 3.65 -7.02 -6.23
CA HIS A 68 4.75 -7.70 -5.52
C HIS A 68 6.03 -6.84 -5.49
N PRO A 69 5.98 -5.62 -4.95
CA PRO A 69 7.14 -4.75 -4.89
C PRO A 69 8.21 -5.32 -3.96
N SER A 70 9.47 -5.01 -4.23
CA SER A 70 10.58 -5.30 -3.32
C SER A 70 10.74 -4.23 -2.24
N VAL A 71 10.29 -3.01 -2.53
CA VAL A 71 10.33 -1.86 -1.62
C VAL A 71 9.01 -1.12 -1.70
N LEU A 72 8.46 -0.76 -0.55
CA LEU A 72 7.25 0.04 -0.41
C LEU A 72 7.57 1.31 0.38
N ILE A 73 7.18 2.45 -0.15
CA ILE A 73 7.32 3.75 0.53
C ILE A 73 5.92 4.29 0.80
N LEU A 74 5.64 4.58 2.05
CA LEU A 74 4.35 5.07 2.52
C LEU A 74 4.54 6.42 3.21
N ASP A 75 3.81 7.43 2.75
CA ASP A 75 3.78 8.77 3.32
C ASP A 75 2.46 8.99 4.05
N GLU A 76 2.54 9.18 5.38
CA GLU A 76 1.40 9.35 6.30
C GLU A 76 0.30 8.28 6.13
N PRO A 77 0.64 6.98 6.12
CA PRO A 77 -0.33 5.93 5.77
C PRO A 77 -1.47 5.78 6.80
N MET A 78 -1.23 6.21 8.05
CA MET A 78 -2.21 6.10 9.15
C MET A 78 -3.15 7.31 9.25
N ALA A 79 -2.87 8.40 8.53
CA ALA A 79 -3.63 9.64 8.65
C ALA A 79 -5.11 9.43 8.32
N GLY A 80 -6.00 9.80 9.25
CA GLY A 80 -7.45 9.71 9.07
C GLY A 80 -8.02 8.29 9.06
N LEU A 81 -7.27 7.29 9.50
CA LEU A 81 -7.79 5.95 9.75
C LEU A 81 -8.37 5.86 11.16
N ASP A 82 -9.49 5.14 11.30
CA ASP A 82 -9.98 4.68 12.60
C ASP A 82 -9.07 3.59 13.18
N ALA A 83 -9.23 3.26 14.46
CA ALA A 83 -8.39 2.30 15.15
C ALA A 83 -8.39 0.92 14.45
N ALA A 84 -9.55 0.40 14.07
CA ALA A 84 -9.65 -0.90 13.41
C ALA A 84 -8.95 -0.94 12.05
N SER A 85 -9.07 0.13 11.26
CA SER A 85 -8.38 0.26 9.97
C SER A 85 -6.87 0.41 10.13
N ARG A 86 -6.43 1.08 11.21
CA ARG A 86 -5.02 1.23 11.57
C ARG A 86 -4.42 -0.12 11.94
N ASP A 87 -5.07 -0.88 12.84
CA ASP A 87 -4.61 -2.21 13.28
C ASP A 87 -4.50 -3.18 12.10
N LEU A 88 -5.49 -3.14 11.20
CA LEU A 88 -5.45 -3.95 9.98
C LEU A 88 -4.26 -3.58 9.10
N LEU A 89 -4.03 -2.29 8.86
CA LEU A 89 -2.91 -1.83 8.04
C LEU A 89 -1.57 -2.26 8.65
N ILE A 90 -1.40 -2.11 9.96
CA ILE A 90 -0.20 -2.57 10.70
C ILE A 90 -0.01 -4.07 10.50
N SER A 91 -1.05 -4.87 10.66
CA SER A 91 -1.01 -6.32 10.48
C SER A 91 -0.57 -6.71 9.05
N VAL A 92 -1.14 -6.07 8.04
CA VAL A 92 -0.77 -6.30 6.63
C VAL A 92 0.69 -5.94 6.36
N LEU A 93 1.15 -4.79 6.87
CA LEU A 93 2.53 -4.36 6.68
C LEU A 93 3.52 -5.30 7.38
N ASP A 94 3.20 -5.76 8.60
CA ASP A 94 4.05 -6.72 9.33
C ASP A 94 4.15 -8.06 8.59
N GLU A 95 3.04 -8.58 8.11
CA GLU A 95 3.03 -9.81 7.31
C GLU A 95 3.92 -9.68 6.07
N ARG A 96 3.80 -8.56 5.34
CA ARG A 96 4.59 -8.31 4.13
C ARG A 96 6.08 -8.09 4.43
N ARG A 97 6.40 -7.39 5.53
CA ARG A 97 7.77 -7.24 6.03
C ARG A 97 8.40 -8.60 6.33
N ARG A 98 7.70 -9.47 7.06
CA ARG A 98 8.15 -10.84 7.35
C ARG A 98 8.33 -11.69 6.09
N ALA A 99 7.57 -11.41 5.05
CA ALA A 99 7.72 -12.05 3.74
C ALA A 99 8.86 -11.46 2.89
N GLY A 100 9.61 -10.48 3.41
CA GLY A 100 10.81 -9.92 2.77
C GLY A 100 10.59 -8.58 2.06
N LEU A 101 9.41 -7.95 2.20
CA LEU A 101 9.19 -6.59 1.70
C LEU A 101 9.95 -5.57 2.55
N SER A 102 10.77 -4.74 1.91
CA SER A 102 11.37 -3.57 2.57
C SER A 102 10.37 -2.43 2.61
N ILE A 103 10.13 -1.85 3.79
CA ILE A 103 9.11 -0.81 3.96
C ILE A 103 9.76 0.44 4.56
N LEU A 104 9.55 1.59 3.92
CA LEU A 104 9.86 2.90 4.46
C LEU A 104 8.55 3.62 4.76
N VAL A 105 8.34 3.98 6.02
CA VAL A 105 7.20 4.77 6.45
C VAL A 105 7.67 6.17 6.85
N ILE A 106 7.02 7.19 6.32
CA ILE A 106 7.19 8.59 6.70
C ILE A 106 5.94 8.97 7.49
N SER A 107 6.10 9.35 8.75
CA SER A 107 4.99 9.76 9.60
C SER A 107 5.45 10.70 10.70
N HIS A 108 4.56 11.56 11.15
CA HIS A 108 4.74 12.36 12.36
C HIS A 108 4.13 11.70 13.61
N ASP A 109 3.34 10.64 13.40
CA ASP A 109 2.73 9.81 14.44
C ASP A 109 3.24 8.38 14.30
N LEU A 110 3.95 7.91 15.31
CA LEU A 110 4.56 6.56 15.34
C LEU A 110 3.70 5.55 16.08
N GLU A 111 2.53 5.95 16.59
CA GLU A 111 1.66 5.05 17.35
C GLU A 111 1.31 3.79 16.55
N GLY A 112 1.71 2.64 17.08
CA GLY A 112 1.50 1.32 16.48
C GLY A 112 2.48 0.95 15.37
N ILE A 113 3.17 1.89 14.74
CA ILE A 113 4.17 1.61 13.70
C ILE A 113 5.54 1.31 14.31
N ASP A 114 5.84 1.92 15.44
CA ASP A 114 7.13 1.83 16.13
C ASP A 114 7.58 0.39 16.32
N SER A 115 6.68 -0.50 16.70
CA SER A 115 6.95 -1.92 16.90
C SER A 115 7.28 -2.70 15.63
N LEU A 116 6.99 -2.15 14.47
CA LEU A 116 7.29 -2.76 13.16
C LEU A 116 8.64 -2.34 12.60
N CYS A 117 9.22 -1.26 13.13
CA CYS A 117 10.41 -0.66 12.57
C CYS A 117 11.69 -1.32 13.14
N ASP A 118 12.60 -1.70 12.25
CA ASP A 118 13.95 -2.18 12.64
C ASP A 118 14.88 -1.00 12.93
N SER A 119 14.57 0.19 12.40
CA SER A 119 15.33 1.42 12.62
C SER A 119 14.46 2.66 12.41
N HIS A 120 14.82 3.74 13.09
CA HIS A 120 14.15 5.04 13.03
C HIS A 120 15.15 6.13 12.63
N GLY A 121 14.68 7.06 11.84
CA GLY A 121 15.39 8.28 11.52
C GLY A 121 14.47 9.49 11.75
N ARG A 122 15.04 10.58 12.21
CA ARG A 122 14.32 11.84 12.36
C ARG A 122 14.83 12.85 11.33
N LEU A 123 13.90 13.40 10.56
CA LEU A 123 14.18 14.49 9.64
C LEU A 123 13.81 15.82 10.32
N ALA A 124 14.81 16.67 10.56
CA ALA A 124 14.60 18.03 11.08
C ALA A 124 15.48 19.00 10.32
N GLU A 125 14.93 20.13 9.90
CA GLU A 125 15.64 21.21 9.17
C GLU A 125 16.47 20.71 7.97
N GLY A 126 15.99 19.66 7.29
CA GLY A 126 16.66 19.05 6.14
C GLY A 126 17.77 18.08 6.48
N VAL A 127 17.98 17.78 7.75
CA VAL A 127 19.00 16.83 8.25
C VAL A 127 18.32 15.58 8.78
N LEU A 128 18.80 14.43 8.31
CA LEU A 128 18.40 13.12 8.81
C LEU A 128 19.37 12.67 9.91
N SER A 129 18.83 12.30 11.05
CA SER A 129 19.58 11.80 12.20
C SER A 129 18.99 10.50 12.73
#